data_ce21f1e0e20f93c3ff3e5398a18bd5b4
#
_entry.id   ce21f1e0e20f93c3ff3e5398a18bd5b4
#
_cell.length_a   1.000
_cell.length_b   1.000
_cell.length_c   1.000
_cell.angle_alpha   90.00
_cell.angle_beta   90.00
_cell.angle_gamma   90.00
#
_symmetry.space_group_name_H-M   'P 1'
#
loop_
_entity.id
_entity.type
_entity.pdbx_description
1 polymer ?
#
loop_
_entity_poly.entity_id
_entity_poly.type
_entity_poly.pdbx_seq_one_letter_code
_entity_poly.pdbx_strand_id
1 'polypeptide(L)'
;MSTTNIEKNNSRSNNYFFIAFALINLLAFCLILSSITFLSRHTLSAWQFPVSIILSLLINFAWIRSIYKSQSTRFFATNSLIVLAVIAVSIFFASLFYDVSFDGQSYHMESIYQLGGRAWNPIVTELPDSVNRSEIDYINHYPKGAEVPQASIYAVTHKIEYGKATNLMLLVACFFLCLSLLYKLNKFSDRKKIWISVLFVFNPVTVGELISYYVDGQMATLALCFLIVALFIFIDIKRYYLFLLGSIILISVNLKFTGIPMIAIFVFGLLILLFINKKMKELRSVFVGAALASVVGVVLAGYHPYVVNTVNYQHPFYPVMGKKPKDIISLVYPASFKTKNRFEKFFISFFSHTDELKIYLDKDPKVPFKIPFTFNKTDLKNAPKLGIKMAGFGPFFSGAVLVSLVLMVLVWKRLPDRLSRINMIVILATLLLSVFSVPEAWWARFVPQLWLFPLIIAYFSEPEQTRSGKWLRGAIYVSLALNICLSLLIIPWNAYKTAQVHYQMAVLKASNDTINMEMSYFHSNRVRFYENNIPIREQHIDGPRVDSVIHSSSKFEMPKNIPPVEMPLLLRWINAAKNKFGGKK
;
A
#
# COMPACT_ATOMS: atom_id res chain seq x y z
N MET A 1 13.69 36.78 4.87
CA MET A 1 14.27 35.55 5.48
C MET A 1 15.77 35.65 5.38
N SER A 2 16.52 35.38 6.47
CA SER A 2 17.99 35.41 6.41
C SER A 2 18.51 34.27 5.54
N THR A 3 19.64 34.50 4.85
CA THR A 3 20.33 33.51 4.00
C THR A 3 20.60 32.21 4.76
N THR A 4 20.94 32.28 6.04
CA THR A 4 21.17 31.14 6.94
C THR A 4 19.93 30.23 7.12
N ASN A 5 18.72 30.76 7.11
CA ASN A 5 17.48 29.97 7.19
C ASN A 5 17.18 29.24 5.88
N ILE A 6 17.51 29.80 4.74
CA ILE A 6 17.33 29.16 3.43
C ILE A 6 18.29 27.97 3.29
N GLU A 7 19.56 28.15 3.65
CA GLU A 7 20.57 27.07 3.62
C GLU A 7 20.21 25.92 4.55
N LYS A 8 19.76 26.20 5.78
CA LYS A 8 19.30 25.20 6.75
C LYS A 8 18.12 24.39 6.23
N ASN A 9 17.13 25.03 5.61
CA ASN A 9 15.97 24.34 5.04
C ASN A 9 16.34 23.50 3.82
N ASN A 10 17.24 23.96 2.96
CA ASN A 10 17.74 23.17 1.84
C ASN A 10 18.51 21.93 2.32
N SER A 11 19.34 22.06 3.36
CA SER A 11 20.04 20.91 3.95
C SER A 11 19.05 19.87 4.51
N ARG A 12 18.03 20.29 5.26
CA ARG A 12 16.98 19.38 5.76
C ARG A 12 16.19 18.72 4.62
N SER A 13 15.82 19.50 3.59
CA SER A 13 15.17 18.96 2.40
C SER A 13 15.99 17.85 1.77
N ASN A 14 17.29 18.04 1.61
CA ASN A 14 18.18 17.05 1.02
C ASN A 14 18.35 15.80 1.89
N ASN A 15 18.41 15.95 3.24
CA ASN A 15 18.43 14.79 4.16
C ASN A 15 17.18 13.91 3.98
N TYR A 16 16.00 14.52 4.00
CA TYR A 16 14.75 13.79 3.82
C TYR A 16 14.61 13.17 2.43
N PHE A 17 15.05 13.90 1.41
CA PHE A 17 15.07 13.38 0.04
C PHE A 17 15.99 12.17 -0.08
N PHE A 18 17.18 12.18 0.56
CA PHE A 18 18.11 11.05 0.55
C PHE A 18 17.45 9.76 1.04
N ILE A 19 16.78 9.83 2.19
CA ILE A 19 16.13 8.66 2.79
C ILE A 19 15.05 8.13 1.87
N ALA A 20 14.17 9.00 1.35
CA ALA A 20 13.11 8.62 0.44
C ALA A 20 13.64 8.02 -0.87
N PHE A 21 14.64 8.66 -1.46
CA PHE A 21 15.29 8.23 -2.68
C PHE A 21 15.94 6.85 -2.52
N ALA A 22 16.62 6.61 -1.39
CA ALA A 22 17.22 5.31 -1.10
C ALA A 22 16.17 4.20 -0.98
N LEU A 23 15.11 4.41 -0.19
CA LEU A 23 14.11 3.37 0.07
C LEU A 23 13.27 3.02 -1.17
N ILE A 24 12.89 4.00 -1.99
CA ILE A 24 12.14 3.75 -3.23
C ILE A 24 13.03 3.02 -4.25
N ASN A 25 14.29 3.46 -4.41
CA ASN A 25 15.22 2.81 -5.35
C ASN A 25 15.62 1.40 -4.89
N LEU A 26 15.69 1.13 -3.59
CA LEU A 26 15.87 -0.22 -3.07
C LEU A 26 14.81 -1.19 -3.64
N LEU A 27 13.52 -0.81 -3.59
CA LEU A 27 12.45 -1.64 -4.12
C LEU A 27 12.52 -1.79 -5.65
N ALA A 28 12.86 -0.71 -6.36
CA ALA A 28 13.04 -0.75 -7.80
C ALA A 28 14.21 -1.68 -8.21
N PHE A 29 15.33 -1.63 -7.48
CA PHE A 29 16.47 -2.53 -7.74
C PHE A 29 16.16 -3.98 -7.40
N CYS A 30 15.39 -4.26 -6.33
CA CYS A 30 14.90 -5.62 -6.07
C CYS A 30 14.14 -6.17 -7.28
N LEU A 31 13.24 -5.38 -7.87
CA LEU A 31 12.49 -5.80 -9.06
C LEU A 31 13.39 -6.02 -10.28
N ILE A 32 14.28 -5.08 -10.57
CA ILE A 32 15.17 -5.18 -11.75
C ILE A 32 16.10 -6.38 -11.62
N LEU A 33 16.79 -6.54 -10.48
CA LEU A 33 17.74 -7.63 -10.26
C LEU A 33 17.06 -8.99 -10.31
N SER A 34 15.89 -9.12 -9.67
CA SER A 34 15.13 -10.37 -9.71
C SER A 34 14.63 -10.69 -11.11
N SER A 35 14.19 -9.70 -11.87
CA SER A 35 13.74 -9.91 -13.26
C SER A 35 14.90 -10.34 -14.17
N ILE A 36 16.09 -9.74 -14.02
CA ILE A 36 17.30 -10.18 -14.73
C ILE A 36 17.65 -11.63 -14.35
N THR A 37 17.55 -11.97 -13.06
CA THR A 37 17.77 -13.33 -12.57
C THR A 37 16.79 -14.32 -13.20
N PHE A 38 15.49 -13.99 -13.23
CA PHE A 38 14.47 -14.84 -13.85
C PHE A 38 14.66 -15.00 -15.36
N LEU A 39 14.99 -13.93 -16.07
CA LEU A 39 15.29 -13.96 -17.51
C LEU A 39 16.54 -14.82 -17.82
N SER A 40 17.50 -14.86 -16.90
CA SER A 40 18.67 -15.73 -16.99
C SER A 40 18.38 -17.19 -16.58
N ARG A 41 17.08 -17.55 -16.41
CA ARG A 41 16.59 -18.88 -15.99
C ARG A 41 17.04 -19.31 -14.59
N HIS A 42 17.48 -18.37 -13.76
CA HIS A 42 17.77 -18.59 -12.35
C HIS A 42 16.59 -18.23 -11.46
N THR A 43 16.67 -18.57 -10.18
CA THR A 43 15.62 -18.31 -9.19
C THR A 43 16.07 -17.25 -8.20
N LEU A 44 15.10 -16.63 -7.49
CA LEU A 44 15.38 -15.67 -6.46
C LEU A 44 16.17 -16.33 -5.31
N SER A 45 17.13 -15.62 -4.74
CA SER A 45 17.99 -16.09 -3.66
C SER A 45 18.34 -14.95 -2.68
N ALA A 46 19.09 -15.24 -1.62
CA ALA A 46 19.34 -14.30 -0.54
C ALA A 46 20.18 -13.06 -0.92
N TRP A 47 20.87 -13.03 -2.06
CA TRP A 47 21.74 -11.92 -2.43
C TRP A 47 21.00 -10.69 -3.00
N GLN A 48 19.80 -10.87 -3.58
CA GLN A 48 19.08 -9.77 -4.26
C GLN A 48 18.77 -8.60 -3.32
N PHE A 49 18.30 -8.88 -2.10
CA PHE A 49 17.97 -7.82 -1.17
C PHE A 49 19.18 -7.03 -0.69
N PRO A 50 20.29 -7.64 -0.19
CA PRO A 50 21.50 -6.92 0.17
C PRO A 50 22.13 -6.13 -0.97
N VAL A 51 22.21 -6.73 -2.18
CA VAL A 51 22.76 -6.03 -3.35
C VAL A 51 21.89 -4.84 -3.75
N SER A 52 20.56 -4.95 -3.63
CA SER A 52 19.65 -3.82 -3.89
C SER A 52 19.87 -2.67 -2.89
N ILE A 53 20.17 -2.95 -1.63
CA ILE A 53 20.56 -1.95 -0.63
C ILE A 53 21.85 -1.24 -1.09
N ILE A 54 22.86 -2.01 -1.46
CA ILE A 54 24.16 -1.47 -1.90
C ILE A 54 23.97 -0.57 -3.12
N LEU A 55 23.27 -1.04 -4.16
CA LEU A 55 23.01 -0.25 -5.38
C LEU A 55 22.24 1.03 -5.08
N SER A 56 21.23 0.94 -4.22
CA SER A 56 20.47 2.10 -3.79
C SER A 56 21.33 3.13 -3.07
N LEU A 57 22.24 2.72 -2.20
CA LEU A 57 23.17 3.60 -1.52
C LEU A 57 24.23 4.17 -2.46
N LEU A 58 24.74 3.38 -3.42
CA LEU A 58 25.72 3.85 -4.41
C LEU A 58 25.15 4.95 -5.30
N ILE A 59 23.90 4.83 -5.77
CA ILE A 59 23.29 5.90 -6.58
C ILE A 59 23.03 7.16 -5.74
N ASN A 60 22.71 7.00 -4.46
CA ASN A 60 22.62 8.11 -3.51
C ASN A 60 23.98 8.80 -3.31
N PHE A 61 25.05 8.02 -3.20
CA PHE A 61 26.41 8.57 -3.07
C PHE A 61 26.79 9.40 -4.31
N ALA A 62 26.54 8.88 -5.50
CA ALA A 62 26.79 9.58 -6.76
C ALA A 62 26.02 10.91 -6.82
N TRP A 63 24.74 10.90 -6.41
CA TRP A 63 23.92 12.10 -6.31
C TRP A 63 24.50 13.11 -5.32
N ILE A 64 24.80 12.70 -4.08
CA ILE A 64 25.31 13.58 -3.02
C ILE A 64 26.67 14.17 -3.38
N ARG A 65 27.56 13.39 -3.98
CA ARG A 65 28.85 13.85 -4.45
C ARG A 65 28.74 14.99 -5.49
N SER A 66 27.68 14.96 -6.30
CA SER A 66 27.41 16.02 -7.29
C SER A 66 26.98 17.35 -6.63
N ILE A 67 26.49 17.34 -5.39
CA ILE A 67 25.97 18.52 -4.68
C ILE A 67 26.98 19.05 -3.63
N TYR A 68 27.53 18.18 -2.76
CA TYR A 68 28.22 18.55 -1.54
C TYR A 68 29.76 18.46 -1.63
N LYS A 69 30.33 17.99 -2.75
CA LYS A 69 31.78 17.88 -2.97
C LYS A 69 32.52 17.31 -1.75
N SER A 70 33.24 18.17 -1.00
CA SER A 70 34.10 17.77 0.13
C SER A 70 33.36 17.26 1.38
N GLN A 71 32.12 17.68 1.61
CA GLN A 71 31.31 17.23 2.76
C GLN A 71 30.43 16.02 2.46
N SER A 72 30.53 15.47 1.24
CA SER A 72 29.68 14.39 0.77
C SER A 72 29.76 13.11 1.63
N THR A 73 30.97 12.75 2.09
CA THR A 73 31.21 11.50 2.83
C THR A 73 30.47 11.47 4.18
N ARG A 74 30.58 12.54 4.99
CA ARG A 74 29.90 12.63 6.29
C ARG A 74 28.39 12.64 6.12
N PHE A 75 27.88 13.43 5.17
CA PHE A 75 26.46 13.49 4.86
C PHE A 75 25.93 12.12 4.44
N PHE A 76 26.66 11.45 3.54
CA PHE A 76 26.31 10.11 3.06
C PHE A 76 26.30 9.09 4.19
N ALA A 77 27.36 9.01 4.99
CA ALA A 77 27.45 8.04 6.08
C ALA A 77 26.30 8.19 7.08
N THR A 78 26.01 9.41 7.53
CA THR A 78 24.93 9.67 8.50
C THR A 78 23.57 9.27 7.95
N ASN A 79 23.24 9.67 6.71
CA ASN A 79 21.93 9.36 6.12
C ASN A 79 21.82 7.88 5.73
N SER A 80 22.91 7.21 5.35
CA SER A 80 22.92 5.76 5.10
C SER A 80 22.62 4.96 6.36
N LEU A 81 23.18 5.37 7.52
CA LEU A 81 22.84 4.75 8.80
C LEU A 81 21.35 4.90 9.13
N ILE A 82 20.74 6.05 8.84
CA ILE A 82 19.31 6.26 9.03
C ILE A 82 18.50 5.32 8.09
N VAL A 83 18.90 5.20 6.82
CA VAL A 83 18.24 4.27 5.88
C VAL A 83 18.32 2.83 6.39
N LEU A 84 19.49 2.37 6.83
CA LEU A 84 19.67 1.02 7.38
C LEU A 84 18.84 0.81 8.65
N ALA A 85 18.79 1.82 9.52
CA ALA A 85 17.94 1.79 10.71
C ALA A 85 16.44 1.70 10.35
N VAL A 86 15.97 2.45 9.34
CA VAL A 86 14.58 2.37 8.85
C VAL A 86 14.29 0.97 8.31
N ILE A 87 15.19 0.37 7.53
CA ILE A 87 15.03 -1.01 7.03
C ILE A 87 14.93 -1.99 8.21
N ALA A 88 15.85 -1.93 9.17
CA ALA A 88 15.86 -2.81 10.33
C ALA A 88 14.59 -2.65 11.20
N VAL A 89 14.18 -1.42 11.49
CA VAL A 89 12.95 -1.12 12.24
C VAL A 89 11.71 -1.60 11.48
N SER A 90 11.68 -1.47 10.14
CA SER A 90 10.57 -1.94 9.33
C SER A 90 10.44 -3.47 9.36
N ILE A 91 11.56 -4.19 9.28
CA ILE A 91 11.58 -5.66 9.40
C ILE A 91 11.16 -6.08 10.82
N PHE A 92 11.69 -5.43 11.85
CA PHE A 92 11.30 -5.69 13.24
C PHE A 92 9.80 -5.43 13.45
N PHE A 93 9.28 -4.29 13.00
CA PHE A 93 7.85 -3.98 13.13
C PHE A 93 6.97 -5.01 12.41
N ALA A 94 7.33 -5.41 11.19
CA ALA A 94 6.60 -6.42 10.43
C ALA A 94 6.58 -7.78 11.15
N SER A 95 7.66 -8.13 11.86
CA SER A 95 7.78 -9.40 12.62
C SER A 95 6.82 -9.51 13.81
N LEU A 96 6.31 -8.37 14.30
CA LEU A 96 5.41 -8.33 15.46
C LEU A 96 3.96 -8.77 15.13
N PHE A 97 3.63 -8.93 13.87
CA PHE A 97 2.25 -9.20 13.44
C PHE A 97 2.17 -10.35 12.46
N TYR A 98 1.20 -11.25 12.65
CA TYR A 98 0.76 -12.16 11.62
C TYR A 98 -0.17 -11.45 10.64
N ASP A 99 -0.01 -11.73 9.34
CA ASP A 99 -0.99 -11.30 8.35
C ASP A 99 -2.27 -12.14 8.45
N VAL A 100 -3.37 -11.50 8.79
CA VAL A 100 -4.69 -12.12 8.89
C VAL A 100 -5.65 -11.58 7.82
N SER A 101 -5.11 -10.96 6.77
CA SER A 101 -5.87 -10.51 5.61
C SER A 101 -6.30 -11.67 4.72
N PHE A 102 -7.36 -11.47 3.95
CA PHE A 102 -7.84 -12.50 3.01
C PHE A 102 -6.81 -12.72 1.89
N ASP A 103 -6.48 -11.67 1.12
CA ASP A 103 -5.59 -11.79 -0.04
C ASP A 103 -4.17 -12.24 0.39
N GLY A 104 -3.70 -11.78 1.57
CA GLY A 104 -2.42 -12.18 2.13
C GLY A 104 -2.34 -13.69 2.35
N GLN A 105 -3.34 -14.26 3.04
CA GLN A 105 -3.37 -15.70 3.34
C GLN A 105 -3.74 -16.56 2.13
N SER A 106 -4.50 -16.01 1.16
CA SER A 106 -4.96 -16.79 0.01
C SER A 106 -3.89 -16.93 -1.06
N TYR A 107 -3.22 -15.86 -1.50
CA TYR A 107 -2.29 -15.96 -2.63
C TYR A 107 -0.96 -15.17 -2.48
N HIS A 108 -0.93 -14.01 -1.78
CA HIS A 108 0.31 -13.23 -1.70
C HIS A 108 1.42 -13.96 -0.95
N MET A 109 1.13 -14.50 0.25
CA MET A 109 2.12 -15.25 1.02
C MET A 109 2.57 -16.52 0.27
N GLU A 110 1.65 -17.18 -0.44
CA GLU A 110 2.01 -18.34 -1.26
C GLU A 110 2.97 -17.95 -2.39
N SER A 111 2.67 -16.86 -3.12
CA SER A 111 3.54 -16.33 -4.16
C SER A 111 4.94 -16.02 -3.62
N ILE A 112 5.02 -15.36 -2.45
CA ILE A 112 6.29 -15.03 -1.78
C ILE A 112 7.07 -16.31 -1.41
N TYR A 113 6.38 -17.31 -0.86
CA TYR A 113 6.98 -18.58 -0.46
C TYR A 113 7.51 -19.36 -1.67
N GLN A 114 6.75 -19.39 -2.76
CA GLN A 114 7.18 -20.07 -3.99
C GLN A 114 8.40 -19.36 -4.61
N LEU A 115 8.39 -18.02 -4.68
CA LEU A 115 9.50 -17.23 -5.21
C LEU A 115 10.77 -17.36 -4.36
N GLY A 116 10.67 -17.13 -3.05
CA GLY A 116 11.81 -16.99 -2.15
C GLY A 116 12.22 -18.26 -1.41
N GLY A 117 11.35 -19.27 -1.33
CA GLY A 117 11.58 -20.49 -0.54
C GLY A 117 11.53 -21.79 -1.34
N ARG A 118 10.89 -21.80 -2.51
CA ARG A 118 10.71 -22.99 -3.35
C ARG A 118 11.38 -22.90 -4.72
N ALA A 119 12.22 -21.89 -4.90
CA ALA A 119 12.98 -21.68 -6.13
C ALA A 119 12.11 -21.63 -7.41
N TRP A 120 10.93 -21.03 -7.31
CA TRP A 120 10.07 -20.82 -8.46
C TRP A 120 10.57 -19.67 -9.34
N ASN A 121 10.66 -19.94 -10.64
CA ASN A 121 10.90 -18.91 -11.66
C ASN A 121 9.64 -18.75 -12.52
N PRO A 122 8.92 -17.62 -12.37
CA PRO A 122 7.62 -17.41 -13.02
C PRO A 122 7.71 -17.20 -14.54
N ILE A 123 8.93 -17.02 -15.10
CA ILE A 123 9.15 -16.92 -16.56
C ILE A 123 9.30 -18.30 -17.17
N VAL A 124 9.81 -19.27 -16.41
CA VAL A 124 10.17 -20.61 -16.93
C VAL A 124 9.02 -21.59 -16.75
N THR A 125 8.32 -21.54 -15.62
CA THR A 125 7.27 -22.53 -15.28
C THR A 125 6.09 -21.86 -14.59
N GLU A 126 4.90 -22.32 -14.91
CA GLU A 126 3.70 -22.07 -14.13
C GLU A 126 3.58 -23.09 -12.99
N LEU A 127 3.07 -22.65 -11.86
CA LEU A 127 2.80 -23.55 -10.73
C LEU A 127 1.53 -24.36 -11.01
N PRO A 128 1.49 -25.65 -10.64
CA PRO A 128 0.33 -26.49 -10.84
C PRO A 128 -0.80 -26.17 -9.85
N ASP A 129 -2.03 -26.56 -10.18
CA ASP A 129 -3.22 -26.38 -9.35
C ASP A 129 -3.09 -26.95 -7.93
N SER A 130 -2.24 -27.98 -7.76
CA SER A 130 -1.97 -28.57 -6.46
C SER A 130 -1.34 -27.62 -5.44
N VAL A 131 -0.76 -26.51 -5.89
CA VAL A 131 -0.20 -25.47 -5.01
C VAL A 131 -1.29 -24.68 -4.31
N ASN A 132 -2.30 -24.22 -5.08
CA ASN A 132 -3.48 -23.52 -4.56
C ASN A 132 -4.57 -23.48 -5.64
N ARG A 133 -5.41 -24.49 -5.70
CA ARG A 133 -6.43 -24.62 -6.76
C ARG A 133 -7.37 -23.42 -6.90
N SER A 134 -7.69 -22.75 -5.81
CA SER A 134 -8.63 -21.63 -5.82
C SER A 134 -8.02 -20.35 -6.41
N GLU A 135 -6.76 -20.09 -6.10
CA GLU A 135 -6.11 -18.79 -6.33
C GLU A 135 -4.88 -18.89 -7.26
N ILE A 136 -4.68 -20.05 -7.92
CA ILE A 136 -3.49 -20.30 -8.73
C ILE A 136 -3.30 -19.31 -9.86
N ASP A 137 -4.40 -18.80 -10.44
CA ASP A 137 -4.32 -17.80 -11.51
C ASP A 137 -3.78 -16.46 -11.02
N TYR A 138 -4.08 -16.07 -9.76
CA TYR A 138 -3.50 -14.86 -9.17
C TYR A 138 -2.00 -15.06 -8.91
N ILE A 139 -1.63 -16.26 -8.45
CA ILE A 139 -0.23 -16.59 -8.20
C ILE A 139 0.54 -16.62 -9.52
N ASN A 140 0.03 -17.27 -10.56
CA ASN A 140 0.73 -17.44 -11.82
C ASN A 140 0.73 -16.19 -12.72
N HIS A 141 -0.33 -15.36 -12.69
CA HIS A 141 -0.54 -14.39 -13.76
C HIS A 141 -0.62 -12.91 -13.32
N TYR A 142 -0.60 -12.63 -12.00
CA TYR A 142 -0.64 -11.26 -11.51
C TYR A 142 0.74 -10.62 -11.43
N PRO A 143 0.83 -9.27 -11.51
CA PRO A 143 2.08 -8.54 -11.32
C PRO A 143 2.75 -8.86 -9.98
N LYS A 144 4.07 -8.95 -9.97
CA LYS A 144 4.89 -9.36 -8.82
C LYS A 144 5.64 -8.21 -8.16
N GLY A 145 5.20 -6.96 -8.39
CA GLY A 145 5.90 -5.77 -7.90
C GLY A 145 5.99 -5.66 -6.37
N ALA A 146 5.02 -6.21 -5.64
CA ALA A 146 5.09 -6.31 -4.19
C ALA A 146 5.80 -7.59 -3.76
N GLU A 147 5.41 -8.74 -4.33
CA GLU A 147 5.87 -10.06 -3.89
C GLU A 147 7.37 -10.27 -4.09
N VAL A 148 7.98 -9.73 -5.15
CA VAL A 148 9.42 -9.89 -5.42
C VAL A 148 10.30 -9.24 -4.35
N PRO A 149 10.13 -7.96 -3.96
CA PRO A 149 10.88 -7.38 -2.84
C PRO A 149 10.60 -8.10 -1.51
N GLN A 150 9.36 -8.53 -1.28
CA GLN A 150 8.94 -9.26 -0.08
C GLN A 150 9.58 -10.66 -0.04
N ALA A 151 9.62 -11.37 -1.17
CA ALA A 151 10.29 -12.66 -1.32
C ALA A 151 11.82 -12.53 -1.19
N SER A 152 12.39 -11.41 -1.62
CA SER A 152 13.83 -11.14 -1.42
C SER A 152 14.18 -10.99 0.07
N ILE A 153 13.29 -10.39 0.88
CA ILE A 153 13.43 -10.34 2.34
C ILE A 153 13.24 -11.75 2.93
N TYR A 154 12.24 -12.50 2.46
CA TYR A 154 12.00 -13.87 2.90
C TYR A 154 13.19 -14.78 2.62
N ALA A 155 13.81 -14.69 1.45
CA ALA A 155 14.99 -15.50 1.10
C ALA A 155 16.20 -15.27 2.03
N VAL A 156 16.30 -14.08 2.65
CA VAL A 156 17.35 -13.76 3.64
C VAL A 156 16.95 -14.22 5.05
N THR A 157 15.68 -14.03 5.41
CA THR A 157 15.23 -14.14 6.81
C THR A 157 14.59 -15.49 7.13
N HIS A 158 14.10 -16.20 6.12
CA HIS A 158 13.27 -17.40 6.22
C HIS A 158 12.05 -17.22 7.14
N LYS A 159 11.53 -15.99 7.21
CA LYS A 159 10.35 -15.62 7.99
C LYS A 159 9.35 -14.87 7.11
N ILE A 160 8.22 -15.55 6.83
CA ILE A 160 7.22 -15.03 5.88
C ILE A 160 6.69 -13.67 6.31
N GLU A 161 6.46 -13.45 7.59
CA GLU A 161 5.87 -12.20 8.08
C GLU A 161 6.78 -10.98 7.90
N TYR A 162 8.10 -11.17 7.72
CA TYR A 162 9.07 -10.08 7.59
C TYR A 162 8.98 -9.35 6.25
N GLY A 163 8.46 -10.02 5.20
CA GLY A 163 8.27 -9.40 3.88
C GLY A 163 7.37 -8.16 3.91
N LYS A 164 6.40 -8.08 4.83
CA LYS A 164 5.52 -6.89 5.00
C LYS A 164 6.27 -5.61 5.34
N ALA A 165 7.56 -5.70 5.71
CA ALA A 165 8.41 -4.55 5.98
C ALA A 165 8.44 -3.54 4.82
N THR A 166 8.25 -3.99 3.57
CA THR A 166 8.19 -3.12 2.40
C THR A 166 7.09 -2.06 2.49
N ASN A 167 5.95 -2.36 3.15
CA ASN A 167 4.87 -1.41 3.36
C ASN A 167 5.32 -0.23 4.22
N LEU A 168 5.99 -0.53 5.36
CA LEU A 168 6.50 0.52 6.25
C LEU A 168 7.67 1.28 5.62
N MET A 169 8.58 0.60 4.92
CA MET A 169 9.66 1.26 4.18
C MET A 169 9.11 2.29 3.19
N LEU A 170 8.08 1.92 2.42
CA LEU A 170 7.49 2.79 1.43
C LEU A 170 6.70 3.95 2.08
N LEU A 171 5.96 3.68 3.16
CA LEU A 171 5.27 4.71 3.95
C LEU A 171 6.25 5.76 4.49
N VAL A 172 7.36 5.31 5.09
CA VAL A 172 8.42 6.17 5.62
C VAL A 172 9.10 6.96 4.49
N ALA A 173 9.37 6.31 3.35
CA ALA A 173 9.91 6.99 2.17
C ALA A 173 8.98 8.12 1.71
N CYS A 174 7.69 7.87 1.60
CA CYS A 174 6.71 8.88 1.21
C CYS A 174 6.63 10.04 2.23
N PHE A 175 6.67 9.73 3.52
CA PHE A 175 6.66 10.74 4.58
C PHE A 175 7.89 11.67 4.48
N PHE A 176 9.06 11.12 4.32
CA PHE A 176 10.28 11.92 4.14
C PHE A 176 10.30 12.67 2.79
N LEU A 177 9.75 12.09 1.73
CA LEU A 177 9.62 12.78 0.45
C LEU A 177 8.67 13.98 0.55
N CYS A 178 7.57 13.84 1.27
CA CYS A 178 6.62 14.93 1.54
C CYS A 178 7.29 16.04 2.38
N LEU A 179 7.98 15.67 3.47
CA LEU A 179 8.76 16.62 4.27
C LEU A 179 9.81 17.35 3.42
N SER A 180 10.54 16.62 2.59
CA SER A 180 11.54 17.19 1.68
C SER A 180 10.95 18.30 0.82
N LEU A 181 9.79 18.04 0.18
CA LEU A 181 9.09 19.03 -0.63
C LEU A 181 8.67 20.25 0.20
N LEU A 182 8.07 20.02 1.38
CA LEU A 182 7.60 21.11 2.25
C LEU A 182 8.74 21.97 2.81
N TYR A 183 9.90 21.38 3.08
CA TYR A 183 11.09 22.13 3.45
C TYR A 183 11.66 22.92 2.27
N LYS A 184 11.66 22.36 1.06
CA LYS A 184 12.07 23.07 -0.16
C LYS A 184 11.15 24.27 -0.46
N LEU A 185 9.84 24.10 -0.32
CA LEU A 185 8.86 25.18 -0.51
C LEU A 185 8.95 26.26 0.57
N ASN A 186 9.33 25.89 1.77
CA ASN A 186 9.53 26.76 2.95
C ASN A 186 8.37 27.73 3.26
N LYS A 187 7.14 27.28 3.04
CA LYS A 187 5.92 28.11 3.26
C LYS A 187 5.32 27.99 4.66
N PHE A 188 5.74 26.98 5.44
CA PHE A 188 5.11 26.60 6.71
C PHE A 188 6.13 26.49 7.84
N SER A 189 5.64 26.63 9.10
CA SER A 189 6.43 26.27 10.28
C SER A 189 6.75 24.77 10.31
N ASP A 190 7.81 24.38 11.02
CA ASP A 190 8.26 22.98 11.07
C ASP A 190 7.16 22.05 11.61
N ARG A 191 6.41 22.46 12.66
CA ARG A 191 5.27 21.70 13.16
C ARG A 191 4.19 21.49 12.09
N LYS A 192 3.86 22.55 11.34
CA LYS A 192 2.84 22.47 10.29
C LYS A 192 3.30 21.60 9.12
N LYS A 193 4.59 21.60 8.75
CA LYS A 193 5.16 20.68 7.74
C LYS A 193 4.95 19.22 8.13
N ILE A 194 5.23 18.87 9.41
CA ILE A 194 5.01 17.51 9.92
C ILE A 194 3.53 17.12 9.85
N TRP A 195 2.64 17.97 10.35
CA TRP A 195 1.20 17.70 10.33
C TRP A 195 0.63 17.51 8.92
N ILE A 196 1.01 18.38 7.99
CA ILE A 196 0.63 18.25 6.58
C ILE A 196 1.14 16.91 6.03
N SER A 197 2.40 16.56 6.28
CA SER A 197 2.95 15.27 5.82
C SER A 197 2.17 14.08 6.39
N VAL A 198 1.80 14.11 7.67
CA VAL A 198 0.97 13.06 8.29
C VAL A 198 -0.37 12.95 7.57
N LEU A 199 -1.08 14.06 7.36
CA LEU A 199 -2.40 14.05 6.71
C LEU A 199 -2.36 13.54 5.27
N PHE A 200 -1.30 13.85 4.51
CA PHE A 200 -1.15 13.35 3.14
C PHE A 200 -0.79 11.87 3.08
N VAL A 201 0.10 11.41 3.95
CA VAL A 201 0.73 10.08 3.86
C VAL A 201 -0.09 9.00 4.55
N PHE A 202 -0.69 9.29 5.70
CA PHE A 202 -1.40 8.30 6.53
C PHE A 202 -2.88 8.18 6.13
N ASN A 203 -3.15 7.85 4.88
CA ASN A 203 -4.55 7.60 4.52
C ASN A 203 -5.03 6.26 5.10
N PRO A 204 -6.34 6.10 5.37
CA PRO A 204 -6.89 4.89 5.99
C PRO A 204 -6.60 3.58 5.24
N VAL A 205 -6.47 3.59 3.91
CA VAL A 205 -6.09 2.41 3.14
C VAL A 205 -4.64 2.02 3.43
N THR A 206 -3.71 2.99 3.35
CA THR A 206 -2.28 2.75 3.63
C THR A 206 -2.06 2.28 5.07
N VAL A 207 -2.74 2.91 6.04
CA VAL A 207 -2.65 2.51 7.46
C VAL A 207 -3.28 1.14 7.70
N GLY A 208 -4.45 0.90 7.11
CA GLY A 208 -5.19 -0.36 7.24
C GLY A 208 -4.41 -1.56 6.70
N GLU A 209 -3.62 -1.36 5.65
CA GLU A 209 -2.87 -2.45 5.00
C GLU A 209 -1.41 -2.55 5.45
N LEU A 210 -0.94 -1.67 6.34
CA LEU A 210 0.46 -1.55 6.76
C LEU A 210 1.07 -2.87 7.26
N ILE A 211 0.28 -3.69 7.92
CA ILE A 211 0.69 -4.95 8.56
C ILE A 211 0.12 -6.18 7.85
N SER A 212 -0.22 -6.05 6.57
CA SER A 212 -0.74 -7.13 5.72
C SER A 212 0.02 -7.19 4.39
N TYR A 213 -0.28 -8.21 3.59
CA TYR A 213 0.24 -8.36 2.24
C TYR A 213 -0.66 -7.72 1.16
N TYR A 214 -1.68 -6.98 1.54
CA TYR A 214 -2.42 -6.16 0.58
C TYR A 214 -1.50 -5.13 -0.08
N VAL A 215 -1.77 -4.82 -1.34
CA VAL A 215 -0.91 -3.96 -2.19
C VAL A 215 -1.49 -2.57 -2.45
N ASP A 216 -2.75 -2.35 -2.08
CA ASP A 216 -3.45 -1.08 -2.40
C ASP A 216 -2.91 0.08 -1.57
N GLY A 217 -2.42 -0.17 -0.33
CA GLY A 217 -1.72 0.80 0.49
C GLY A 217 -0.38 1.24 -0.10
N GLN A 218 0.36 0.30 -0.72
CA GLN A 218 1.57 0.64 -1.48
C GLN A 218 1.24 1.49 -2.70
N MET A 219 0.16 1.16 -3.43
CA MET A 219 -0.31 1.94 -4.58
C MET A 219 -0.67 3.38 -4.18
N ALA A 220 -1.40 3.55 -3.05
CA ALA A 220 -1.70 4.86 -2.48
C ALA A 220 -0.44 5.69 -2.21
N THR A 221 0.55 5.05 -1.63
CA THR A 221 1.82 5.68 -1.26
C THR A 221 2.60 6.09 -2.51
N LEU A 222 2.67 5.21 -3.53
CA LEU A 222 3.35 5.51 -4.80
C LEU A 222 2.62 6.60 -5.60
N ALA A 223 1.30 6.63 -5.57
CA ALA A 223 0.51 7.71 -6.19
C ALA A 223 0.89 9.08 -5.58
N LEU A 224 1.00 9.17 -4.26
CA LEU A 224 1.44 10.40 -3.60
C LEU A 224 2.91 10.71 -3.90
N CYS A 225 3.81 9.72 -3.88
CA CYS A 225 5.21 9.89 -4.27
C CYS A 225 5.34 10.46 -5.69
N PHE A 226 4.54 9.94 -6.64
CA PHE A 226 4.49 10.47 -8.01
C PHE A 226 4.13 11.95 -8.03
N LEU A 227 3.06 12.35 -7.34
CA LEU A 227 2.61 13.75 -7.30
C LEU A 227 3.66 14.67 -6.65
N ILE A 228 4.33 14.22 -5.60
CA ILE A 228 5.40 14.98 -4.95
C ILE A 228 6.60 15.16 -5.90
N VAL A 229 7.03 14.09 -6.58
CA VAL A 229 8.15 14.17 -7.54
C VAL A 229 7.78 15.02 -8.75
N ALA A 230 6.52 14.93 -9.22
CA ALA A 230 6.00 15.81 -10.26
C ALA A 230 6.10 17.29 -9.87
N LEU A 231 5.79 17.64 -8.61
CA LEU A 231 5.97 18.99 -8.10
C LEU A 231 7.44 19.40 -8.01
N PHE A 232 8.35 18.51 -7.60
CA PHE A 232 9.79 18.80 -7.65
C PHE A 232 10.24 19.12 -9.08
N ILE A 233 9.85 18.32 -10.06
CA ILE A 233 10.16 18.53 -11.49
C ILE A 233 9.54 19.83 -12.00
N PHE A 234 8.29 20.11 -11.60
CA PHE A 234 7.62 21.36 -11.97
C PHE A 234 8.32 22.59 -11.43
N ILE A 235 8.90 22.54 -10.22
CA ILE A 235 9.64 23.66 -9.62
C ILE A 235 11.01 23.80 -10.28
N ASP A 236 11.79 22.73 -10.35
CA ASP A 236 13.17 22.72 -10.83
C ASP A 236 13.56 21.30 -11.27
N ILE A 237 13.78 21.13 -12.57
CA ILE A 237 14.10 19.79 -13.11
C ILE A 237 15.54 19.39 -12.77
N LYS A 238 15.69 18.21 -12.17
CA LYS A 238 16.98 17.57 -11.89
C LYS A 238 16.96 16.12 -12.36
N ARG A 239 18.12 15.60 -12.81
CA ARG A 239 18.25 14.21 -13.29
C ARG A 239 17.80 13.18 -12.26
N TYR A 240 18.10 13.40 -10.99
CA TYR A 240 17.71 12.49 -9.91
C TYR A 240 16.21 12.50 -9.60
N TYR A 241 15.49 13.61 -9.87
CA TYR A 241 14.02 13.61 -9.81
C TYR A 241 13.41 12.77 -10.93
N LEU A 242 13.98 12.85 -12.14
CA LEU A 242 13.55 12.02 -13.27
C LEU A 242 13.85 10.54 -13.01
N PHE A 243 15.00 10.23 -12.42
CA PHE A 243 15.33 8.86 -12.02
C PHE A 243 14.36 8.31 -10.97
N LEU A 244 14.06 9.11 -9.93
CA LEU A 244 13.07 8.72 -8.91
C LEU A 244 11.67 8.55 -9.51
N LEU A 245 11.26 9.44 -10.43
CA LEU A 245 10.00 9.29 -11.16
C LEU A 245 9.97 7.97 -11.92
N GLY A 246 11.06 7.62 -12.60
CA GLY A 246 11.21 6.35 -13.31
C GLY A 246 11.07 5.14 -12.38
N SER A 247 11.69 5.17 -11.20
CA SER A 247 11.57 4.11 -10.19
C SER A 247 10.14 3.96 -9.67
N ILE A 248 9.44 5.09 -9.42
CA ILE A 248 8.03 5.09 -9.01
C ILE A 248 7.15 4.49 -10.10
N ILE A 249 7.34 4.87 -11.37
CA ILE A 249 6.62 4.30 -12.52
C ILE A 249 6.86 2.80 -12.59
N LEU A 250 8.13 2.37 -12.57
CA LEU A 250 8.52 0.96 -12.66
C LEU A 250 7.86 0.11 -11.56
N ILE A 251 7.89 0.56 -10.31
CA ILE A 251 7.25 -0.16 -9.20
C ILE A 251 5.72 -0.18 -9.40
N SER A 252 5.11 0.97 -9.68
CA SER A 252 3.65 1.11 -9.77
C SER A 252 3.03 0.24 -10.86
N VAL A 253 3.64 0.17 -12.05
CA VAL A 253 3.13 -0.64 -13.15
C VAL A 253 3.25 -2.15 -12.87
N ASN A 254 4.15 -2.55 -11.97
CA ASN A 254 4.35 -3.93 -11.57
C ASN A 254 3.63 -4.31 -10.28
N LEU A 255 3.04 -3.36 -9.57
CA LEU A 255 2.37 -3.62 -8.30
C LEU A 255 0.99 -4.25 -8.50
N LYS A 256 0.24 -3.73 -9.48
CA LYS A 256 -1.13 -4.14 -9.80
C LYS A 256 -1.48 -3.74 -11.24
N PHE A 257 -2.32 -4.49 -11.92
CA PHE A 257 -2.77 -4.13 -13.29
C PHE A 257 -3.34 -2.70 -13.39
N THR A 258 -4.07 -2.26 -12.36
CA THR A 258 -4.61 -0.89 -12.29
C THR A 258 -3.53 0.19 -12.13
N GLY A 259 -2.31 -0.17 -11.83
CA GLY A 259 -1.17 0.75 -11.77
C GLY A 259 -0.83 1.35 -13.14
N ILE A 260 -0.99 0.58 -14.23
CA ILE A 260 -0.72 1.08 -15.59
C ILE A 260 -1.63 2.25 -15.96
N PRO A 261 -2.97 2.13 -15.95
CA PRO A 261 -3.85 3.26 -16.28
C PRO A 261 -3.71 4.42 -15.30
N MET A 262 -3.50 4.16 -14.01
CA MET A 262 -3.29 5.23 -13.03
C MET A 262 -2.04 6.07 -13.35
N ILE A 263 -0.91 5.41 -13.60
CA ILE A 263 0.35 6.10 -13.95
C ILE A 263 0.23 6.80 -15.30
N ALA A 264 -0.39 6.19 -16.29
CA ALA A 264 -0.62 6.82 -17.60
C ALA A 264 -1.41 8.15 -17.47
N ILE A 265 -2.49 8.15 -16.65
CA ILE A 265 -3.29 9.34 -16.37
C ILE A 265 -2.45 10.40 -15.63
N PHE A 266 -1.65 10.01 -14.66
CA PHE A 266 -0.81 10.92 -13.90
C PHE A 266 0.31 11.53 -14.76
N VAL A 267 0.97 10.73 -15.59
CA VAL A 267 1.97 11.22 -16.55
C VAL A 267 1.31 12.19 -17.52
N PHE A 268 0.17 11.85 -18.09
CA PHE A 268 -0.57 12.72 -19.02
C PHE A 268 -0.96 14.05 -18.36
N GLY A 269 -1.49 14.01 -17.13
CA GLY A 269 -1.81 15.21 -16.37
C GLY A 269 -0.59 16.10 -16.12
N LEU A 270 0.57 15.50 -15.78
CA LEU A 270 1.83 16.23 -15.61
C LEU A 270 2.30 16.86 -16.93
N LEU A 271 2.21 16.14 -18.04
CA LEU A 271 2.56 16.68 -19.36
C LEU A 271 1.67 17.88 -19.75
N ILE A 272 0.35 17.79 -19.48
CA ILE A 272 -0.58 18.93 -19.68
C ILE A 272 -0.16 20.13 -18.81
N LEU A 273 0.13 19.91 -17.52
CA LEU A 273 0.60 20.98 -16.64
C LEU A 273 1.87 21.65 -17.16
N LEU A 274 2.85 20.87 -17.58
CA LEU A 274 4.11 21.38 -18.11
C LEU A 274 3.89 22.15 -19.42
N PHE A 275 3.03 21.64 -20.30
CA PHE A 275 2.68 22.31 -21.56
C PHE A 275 2.01 23.67 -21.33
N ILE A 276 0.97 23.72 -20.50
CA ILE A 276 0.22 24.96 -20.19
C ILE A 276 1.14 26.01 -19.55
N ASN A 277 2.11 25.57 -18.72
CA ASN A 277 3.08 26.44 -18.07
C ASN A 277 4.32 26.73 -18.94
N LYS A 278 4.31 26.35 -20.22
CA LYS A 278 5.39 26.57 -21.20
C LYS A 278 6.74 25.97 -20.80
N LYS A 279 6.75 24.91 -19.99
CA LYS A 279 7.93 24.20 -19.50
C LYS A 279 8.34 23.09 -20.47
N MET A 280 8.74 23.47 -21.69
CA MET A 280 8.95 22.52 -22.80
C MET A 280 10.16 21.59 -22.59
N LYS A 281 11.21 22.06 -21.88
CA LYS A 281 12.38 21.24 -21.55
C LYS A 281 11.99 20.14 -20.56
N GLU A 282 11.26 20.51 -19.51
CA GLU A 282 10.72 19.59 -18.51
C GLU A 282 9.76 18.58 -19.15
N LEU A 283 8.87 19.06 -20.03
CA LEU A 283 7.91 18.22 -20.76
C LEU A 283 8.63 17.13 -21.57
N ARG A 284 9.61 17.49 -22.39
CA ARG A 284 10.38 16.51 -23.18
C ARG A 284 11.10 15.50 -22.28
N SER A 285 11.73 15.98 -21.20
CA SER A 285 12.47 15.13 -20.27
C SER A 285 11.55 14.16 -19.53
N VAL A 286 10.36 14.61 -19.10
CA VAL A 286 9.34 13.77 -18.46
C VAL A 286 8.78 12.76 -19.45
N PHE A 287 8.44 13.19 -20.67
CA PHE A 287 7.91 12.30 -21.70
C PHE A 287 8.88 11.15 -22.01
N VAL A 288 10.14 11.48 -22.31
CA VAL A 288 11.16 10.47 -22.62
C VAL A 288 11.46 9.59 -21.41
N GLY A 289 11.61 10.19 -20.22
CA GLY A 289 11.89 9.46 -18.97
C GLY A 289 10.74 8.52 -18.58
N ALA A 290 9.50 8.98 -18.69
CA ALA A 290 8.33 8.15 -18.36
C ALA A 290 8.11 7.03 -19.40
N ALA A 291 8.31 7.32 -20.69
CA ALA A 291 8.22 6.31 -21.74
C ALA A 291 9.28 5.22 -21.54
N LEU A 292 10.54 5.61 -21.30
CA LEU A 292 11.61 4.65 -21.03
C LEU A 292 11.34 3.82 -19.77
N ALA A 293 10.92 4.47 -18.68
CA ALA A 293 10.58 3.78 -17.42
C ALA A 293 9.40 2.81 -17.59
N SER A 294 8.40 3.18 -18.41
CA SER A 294 7.26 2.30 -18.70
C SER A 294 7.69 1.09 -19.54
N VAL A 295 8.54 1.29 -20.55
CA VAL A 295 9.08 0.18 -21.35
C VAL A 295 9.91 -0.76 -20.48
N VAL A 296 10.85 -0.23 -19.68
CA VAL A 296 11.65 -1.04 -18.74
C VAL A 296 10.75 -1.72 -17.71
N GLY A 297 9.72 -0.99 -17.22
CA GLY A 297 8.77 -1.49 -16.25
C GLY A 297 7.92 -2.64 -16.77
N VAL A 298 7.50 -2.62 -18.05
CA VAL A 298 6.65 -3.67 -18.63
C VAL A 298 7.47 -4.80 -19.26
N VAL A 299 8.53 -4.45 -20.01
CA VAL A 299 9.26 -5.44 -20.83
C VAL A 299 10.39 -6.13 -20.06
N LEU A 300 11.01 -5.45 -19.07
CA LEU A 300 12.09 -6.03 -18.27
C LEU A 300 11.56 -6.44 -16.89
N ALA A 301 11.20 -5.47 -16.03
CA ALA A 301 10.76 -5.75 -14.66
C ALA A 301 9.42 -6.51 -14.60
N GLY A 302 8.54 -6.24 -15.54
CA GLY A 302 7.24 -6.89 -15.71
C GLY A 302 7.20 -7.92 -16.83
N TYR A 303 8.35 -8.48 -17.24
CA TYR A 303 8.36 -9.55 -18.25
C TYR A 303 7.35 -10.64 -17.86
N HIS A 304 7.40 -11.06 -16.61
CA HIS A 304 6.27 -11.72 -15.97
C HIS A 304 5.52 -10.68 -15.11
N PRO A 305 4.19 -10.45 -15.32
CA PRO A 305 3.29 -11.27 -16.13
C PRO A 305 3.11 -10.77 -17.59
N TYR A 306 3.43 -9.51 -17.91
CA TYR A 306 2.91 -8.87 -19.13
C TYR A 306 3.32 -9.56 -20.43
N VAL A 307 4.62 -9.85 -20.60
CA VAL A 307 5.11 -10.51 -21.81
C VAL A 307 4.71 -11.97 -21.82
N VAL A 308 4.88 -12.68 -20.70
CA VAL A 308 4.50 -14.10 -20.54
C VAL A 308 3.01 -14.30 -20.84
N ASN A 309 2.13 -13.49 -20.23
CA ASN A 309 0.70 -13.58 -20.48
C ASN A 309 0.33 -13.26 -21.93
N THR A 310 1.02 -12.27 -22.54
CA THR A 310 0.77 -11.92 -23.95
C THR A 310 1.13 -13.10 -24.87
N VAL A 311 2.26 -13.73 -24.65
CA VAL A 311 2.74 -14.86 -25.46
C VAL A 311 1.85 -16.09 -25.27
N ASN A 312 1.55 -16.46 -24.03
CA ASN A 312 0.86 -17.71 -23.71
C ASN A 312 -0.66 -17.60 -23.79
N TYR A 313 -1.23 -16.42 -23.40
CA TYR A 313 -2.67 -16.22 -23.25
C TYR A 313 -3.23 -15.12 -24.18
N GLN A 314 -2.39 -14.54 -25.05
CA GLN A 314 -2.77 -13.53 -26.04
C GLN A 314 -3.34 -12.22 -25.43
N HIS A 315 -3.08 -11.97 -24.13
CA HIS A 315 -3.49 -10.75 -23.44
C HIS A 315 -2.60 -10.43 -22.23
N PRO A 316 -2.01 -9.20 -22.14
CA PRO A 316 -1.09 -8.86 -21.06
C PRO A 316 -1.76 -8.83 -19.66
N PHE A 317 -3.07 -8.64 -19.58
CA PHE A 317 -3.84 -8.58 -18.33
C PHE A 317 -4.65 -9.86 -18.06
N TYR A 318 -4.24 -10.99 -18.63
CA TYR A 318 -4.81 -12.28 -18.27
C TYR A 318 -4.59 -12.55 -16.75
N PRO A 319 -5.53 -13.12 -16.00
CA PRO A 319 -6.85 -13.66 -16.39
C PRO A 319 -8.00 -12.65 -16.30
N VAL A 320 -7.74 -11.37 -15.97
CA VAL A 320 -8.79 -10.35 -15.78
C VAL A 320 -9.40 -9.92 -17.10
N MET A 321 -8.61 -9.96 -18.16
CA MET A 321 -9.00 -9.61 -19.53
C MET A 321 -8.52 -10.71 -20.49
N GLY A 322 -9.09 -10.75 -21.69
CA GLY A 322 -8.75 -11.73 -22.73
C GLY A 322 -9.93 -12.59 -23.15
N LYS A 323 -9.68 -13.74 -23.77
CA LYS A 323 -10.74 -14.58 -24.39
C LYS A 323 -11.75 -15.18 -23.39
N LYS A 324 -11.35 -15.43 -22.13
CA LYS A 324 -12.21 -15.95 -21.06
C LYS A 324 -11.87 -15.22 -19.76
N PRO A 325 -12.31 -13.96 -19.61
CA PRO A 325 -11.96 -13.18 -18.43
C PRO A 325 -12.64 -13.76 -17.19
N LYS A 326 -11.87 -13.84 -16.09
CA LYS A 326 -12.43 -14.19 -14.77
C LYS A 326 -13.00 -12.94 -14.12
N ASP A 327 -14.28 -12.98 -13.79
CA ASP A 327 -14.90 -11.96 -12.96
C ASP A 327 -14.56 -12.22 -11.49
N ILE A 328 -13.62 -11.46 -10.98
CA ILE A 328 -13.10 -11.59 -9.62
C ILE A 328 -13.79 -10.64 -8.63
N ILE A 329 -14.59 -9.69 -9.12
CA ILE A 329 -15.11 -8.58 -8.31
C ILE A 329 -16.61 -8.73 -8.04
N SER A 330 -17.39 -9.21 -9.01
CA SER A 330 -18.85 -9.34 -8.83
C SER A 330 -19.27 -10.28 -7.71
N LEU A 331 -18.36 -11.18 -7.29
CA LEU A 331 -18.56 -12.09 -6.16
C LEU A 331 -18.44 -11.42 -4.79
N VAL A 332 -17.87 -10.22 -4.72
CA VAL A 332 -17.54 -9.54 -3.45
C VAL A 332 -18.33 -8.27 -3.18
N TYR A 333 -19.35 -7.97 -3.98
CA TYR A 333 -20.26 -6.85 -3.73
C TYR A 333 -21.75 -7.29 -3.63
N PRO A 334 -22.62 -6.46 -3.03
CA PRO A 334 -24.06 -6.78 -2.88
C PRO A 334 -24.73 -7.08 -4.22
N ALA A 335 -25.68 -7.99 -4.25
CA ALA A 335 -26.41 -8.33 -5.47
C ALA A 335 -27.09 -7.10 -6.10
N SER A 336 -27.60 -6.18 -5.27
CA SER A 336 -28.17 -4.89 -5.69
C SER A 336 -27.19 -3.99 -6.46
N PHE A 337 -25.86 -4.18 -6.32
CA PHE A 337 -24.88 -3.42 -7.08
C PHE A 337 -24.74 -3.88 -8.54
N LYS A 338 -25.19 -5.08 -8.88
CA LYS A 338 -25.10 -5.62 -10.26
C LYS A 338 -25.83 -4.76 -11.29
N THR A 339 -26.92 -4.14 -10.89
CA THR A 339 -27.77 -3.29 -11.77
C THR A 339 -27.36 -1.81 -11.75
N LYS A 340 -26.41 -1.42 -10.90
CA LYS A 340 -26.01 -0.02 -10.71
C LYS A 340 -24.77 0.35 -11.52
N ASN A 341 -24.77 1.56 -12.06
CA ASN A 341 -23.57 2.11 -12.70
C ASN A 341 -22.49 2.50 -11.67
N ARG A 342 -21.26 2.81 -12.15
CA ARG A 342 -20.12 3.11 -11.27
C ARG A 342 -20.33 4.32 -10.37
N PHE A 343 -21.06 5.34 -10.82
CA PHE A 343 -21.33 6.54 -10.03
C PHE A 343 -22.35 6.27 -8.93
N GLU A 344 -23.41 5.52 -9.23
CA GLU A 344 -24.38 5.09 -8.21
C GLU A 344 -23.72 4.28 -7.11
N LYS A 345 -22.91 3.26 -7.46
CA LYS A 345 -22.14 2.46 -6.50
C LYS A 345 -21.24 3.36 -5.65
N PHE A 346 -20.54 4.31 -6.30
CA PHE A 346 -19.66 5.26 -5.63
C PHE A 346 -20.40 6.09 -4.59
N PHE A 347 -21.49 6.75 -4.96
CA PHE A 347 -22.25 7.60 -4.04
C PHE A 347 -22.91 6.80 -2.92
N ILE A 348 -23.42 5.59 -3.17
CA ILE A 348 -23.94 4.72 -2.14
C ILE A 348 -22.86 4.39 -1.12
N SER A 349 -21.67 3.97 -1.56
CA SER A 349 -20.56 3.67 -0.65
C SER A 349 -20.08 4.92 0.08
N PHE A 350 -19.96 6.04 -0.63
CA PHE A 350 -19.43 7.29 -0.10
C PHE A 350 -20.29 7.90 1.01
N PHE A 351 -21.61 7.72 0.95
CA PHE A 351 -22.58 8.17 1.94
C PHE A 351 -23.16 7.04 2.80
N SER A 352 -22.37 6.01 3.08
CA SER A 352 -22.73 4.93 3.98
C SER A 352 -21.89 4.93 5.26
N HIS A 353 -22.32 4.14 6.25
CA HIS A 353 -21.49 3.80 7.40
C HIS A 353 -20.33 2.89 6.98
N THR A 354 -19.20 2.98 7.70
CA THR A 354 -18.05 2.12 7.48
C THR A 354 -18.43 0.65 7.71
N ASP A 355 -18.36 -0.20 6.66
CA ASP A 355 -18.75 -1.58 6.76
C ASP A 355 -17.88 -2.51 5.90
N GLU A 356 -17.65 -3.72 6.42
CA GLU A 356 -16.94 -4.81 5.75
C GLU A 356 -17.83 -5.53 4.72
N LEU A 357 -19.16 -5.48 4.88
CA LEU A 357 -20.16 -6.24 4.12
C LEU A 357 -19.82 -7.72 3.99
N LYS A 358 -20.35 -8.52 4.91
CA LYS A 358 -20.15 -9.98 4.90
C LYS A 358 -21.04 -10.66 3.86
N ILE A 359 -20.76 -10.46 2.59
CA ILE A 359 -21.55 -10.95 1.44
C ILE A 359 -21.66 -12.48 1.41
N TYR A 360 -20.69 -13.19 2.00
CA TYR A 360 -20.75 -14.66 2.18
C TYR A 360 -21.81 -15.11 3.19
N LEU A 361 -22.26 -14.22 4.09
CA LEU A 361 -23.36 -14.49 5.03
C LEU A 361 -24.71 -13.99 4.50
N ASP A 362 -24.71 -12.86 3.81
CA ASP A 362 -25.87 -12.22 3.21
C ASP A 362 -25.46 -11.68 1.83
N LYS A 363 -26.05 -12.23 0.77
CA LYS A 363 -25.74 -11.87 -0.62
C LYS A 363 -26.11 -10.43 -0.96
N ASP A 364 -27.07 -9.84 -0.27
CA ASP A 364 -27.52 -8.46 -0.48
C ASP A 364 -27.72 -7.71 0.84
N PRO A 365 -26.64 -7.51 1.62
CA PRO A 365 -26.72 -6.80 2.88
C PRO A 365 -27.19 -5.36 2.66
N LYS A 366 -28.07 -4.88 3.51
CA LYS A 366 -28.54 -3.49 3.48
C LYS A 366 -27.39 -2.54 3.74
N VAL A 367 -27.24 -1.55 2.86
CA VAL A 367 -26.25 -0.48 3.01
C VAL A 367 -26.96 0.76 3.54
N PRO A 368 -26.86 1.07 4.84
CA PRO A 368 -27.58 2.19 5.43
C PRO A 368 -26.96 3.52 5.00
N PHE A 369 -27.81 4.42 4.49
CA PHE A 369 -27.42 5.79 4.20
C PHE A 369 -26.96 6.51 5.48
N LYS A 370 -25.98 7.38 5.33
CA LYS A 370 -25.39 8.13 6.42
C LYS A 370 -25.37 9.63 6.09
N ILE A 371 -25.79 10.44 7.05
CA ILE A 371 -25.59 11.88 7.00
C ILE A 371 -24.08 12.18 7.25
N PRO A 372 -23.41 12.97 6.41
CA PRO A 372 -22.02 13.35 6.62
C PRO A 372 -21.77 13.88 8.05
N PHE A 373 -20.58 13.57 8.59
CA PHE A 373 -20.15 13.86 9.97
C PHE A 373 -20.85 13.07 11.08
N THR A 374 -21.85 12.25 10.80
CA THR A 374 -22.39 11.34 11.82
C THR A 374 -21.45 10.17 12.06
N PHE A 375 -21.48 9.63 13.26
CA PHE A 375 -20.64 8.52 13.71
C PHE A 375 -21.46 7.60 14.62
N ASN A 376 -21.33 6.31 14.45
CA ASN A 376 -22.06 5.35 15.26
C ASN A 376 -21.19 4.14 15.69
N LYS A 377 -21.80 3.21 16.46
CA LYS A 377 -21.13 2.00 16.94
C LYS A 377 -20.64 1.08 15.81
N THR A 378 -21.32 1.08 14.65
CA THR A 378 -20.91 0.27 13.48
C THR A 378 -19.62 0.81 12.89
N ASP A 379 -19.49 2.13 12.73
CA ASP A 379 -18.26 2.76 12.26
C ASP A 379 -17.07 2.40 13.17
N LEU A 380 -17.24 2.47 14.50
CA LEU A 380 -16.19 2.13 15.46
C LEU A 380 -15.82 0.63 15.42
N LYS A 381 -16.82 -0.25 15.34
CA LYS A 381 -16.61 -1.71 15.28
C LYS A 381 -15.85 -2.13 14.02
N ASN A 382 -16.10 -1.44 12.91
CA ASN A 382 -15.49 -1.78 11.63
C ASN A 382 -14.17 -1.04 11.37
N ALA A 383 -13.90 0.09 12.03
CA ALA A 383 -12.66 0.86 11.84
C ALA A 383 -11.35 0.05 11.88
N PRO A 384 -11.17 -0.96 12.78
CA PRO A 384 -9.95 -1.76 12.85
C PRO A 384 -9.91 -2.95 11.88
N LYS A 385 -10.84 -3.08 10.95
CA LYS A 385 -10.90 -4.24 10.05
C LYS A 385 -10.12 -3.99 8.75
N LEU A 386 -9.54 -5.06 8.22
CA LEU A 386 -8.79 -5.09 6.95
C LEU A 386 -9.81 -5.15 5.83
N GLY A 387 -10.55 -5.37 5.34
CA GLY A 387 -11.46 -5.60 4.22
C GLY A 387 -12.66 -4.64 4.16
N ILE A 388 -12.51 -3.41 4.67
CA ILE A 388 -13.60 -2.42 4.61
C ILE A 388 -14.01 -2.17 3.17
N LYS A 389 -15.28 -2.46 2.86
CA LYS A 389 -15.86 -2.26 1.53
C LYS A 389 -16.56 -0.91 1.39
N MET A 390 -17.43 -0.55 2.35
CA MET A 390 -18.22 0.68 2.31
C MET A 390 -17.56 1.77 3.14
N ALA A 391 -17.58 3.02 2.64
CA ALA A 391 -16.98 4.20 3.29
C ALA A 391 -15.55 3.94 3.80
N GLY A 392 -14.70 3.30 2.98
CA GLY A 392 -13.39 2.79 3.41
C GLY A 392 -12.35 3.86 3.79
N PHE A 393 -12.60 5.15 3.49
CA PHE A 393 -11.78 6.25 4.00
C PHE A 393 -12.19 6.71 5.42
N GLY A 394 -13.16 6.05 6.02
CA GLY A 394 -13.65 6.36 7.35
C GLY A 394 -14.85 7.30 7.38
N PRO A 395 -15.51 7.40 8.56
CA PRO A 395 -16.82 8.00 8.71
C PRO A 395 -16.88 9.50 8.44
N PHE A 396 -15.81 10.25 8.56
CA PHE A 396 -15.79 11.70 8.37
C PHE A 396 -15.34 12.13 6.97
N PHE A 397 -15.00 11.19 6.08
CA PHE A 397 -14.41 11.52 4.78
C PHE A 397 -15.41 12.21 3.83
N SER A 398 -16.65 11.72 3.76
CA SER A 398 -17.70 12.35 2.93
C SER A 398 -17.95 13.80 3.34
N GLY A 399 -17.97 14.07 4.65
CA GLY A 399 -18.06 15.43 5.17
C GLY A 399 -16.86 16.30 4.80
N ALA A 400 -15.64 15.77 4.93
CA ALA A 400 -14.42 16.48 4.54
C ALA A 400 -14.42 16.87 3.05
N VAL A 401 -14.90 15.99 2.17
CA VAL A 401 -15.03 16.29 0.74
C VAL A 401 -16.09 17.38 0.48
N LEU A 402 -17.26 17.30 1.11
CA LEU A 402 -18.28 18.35 0.96
C LEU A 402 -17.76 19.73 1.42
N VAL A 403 -17.12 19.80 2.59
CA VAL A 403 -16.49 21.03 3.07
C VAL A 403 -15.40 21.52 2.11
N SER A 404 -14.63 20.61 1.51
CA SER A 404 -13.61 20.99 0.54
C SER A 404 -14.19 21.58 -0.74
N LEU A 405 -15.35 21.10 -1.21
CA LEU A 405 -16.06 21.69 -2.35
C LEU A 405 -16.51 23.12 -2.05
N VAL A 406 -17.04 23.38 -0.84
CA VAL A 406 -17.38 24.75 -0.41
C VAL A 406 -16.11 25.61 -0.35
N LEU A 407 -15.03 25.10 0.23
CA LEU A 407 -13.76 25.82 0.30
C LEU A 407 -13.19 26.09 -1.10
N MET A 408 -13.34 25.16 -2.05
CA MET A 408 -12.89 25.32 -3.43
C MET A 408 -13.55 26.52 -4.10
N VAL A 409 -14.85 26.73 -3.88
CA VAL A 409 -15.58 27.91 -4.42
C VAL A 409 -15.01 29.23 -3.86
N LEU A 410 -14.65 29.27 -2.58
CA LEU A 410 -14.02 30.44 -1.97
C LEU A 410 -12.62 30.70 -2.54
N VAL A 411 -11.83 29.63 -2.65
CA VAL A 411 -10.45 29.69 -3.18
C VAL A 411 -10.45 30.11 -4.65
N TRP A 412 -11.39 29.58 -5.44
CA TRP A 412 -11.48 29.88 -6.86
C TRP A 412 -11.55 31.38 -7.17
N LYS A 413 -12.35 32.10 -6.40
CA LYS A 413 -12.52 33.56 -6.56
C LYS A 413 -11.26 34.36 -6.21
N ARG A 414 -10.32 33.76 -5.46
CA ARG A 414 -9.15 34.42 -4.88
C ARG A 414 -7.82 33.95 -5.42
N LEU A 415 -7.82 32.95 -6.27
CA LEU A 415 -6.60 32.56 -6.99
C LEU A 415 -6.13 33.74 -7.86
N PRO A 416 -4.82 34.11 -7.79
CA PRO A 416 -4.31 35.38 -8.27
C PRO A 416 -4.49 35.55 -9.78
N ASP A 417 -4.42 34.47 -10.55
CA ASP A 417 -4.40 34.54 -12.00
C ASP A 417 -5.13 33.33 -12.63
N ARG A 418 -5.41 33.46 -13.94
CA ARG A 418 -6.05 32.41 -14.74
C ARG A 418 -5.24 31.12 -14.78
N LEU A 419 -3.90 31.22 -14.83
CA LEU A 419 -3.03 30.06 -14.92
C LEU A 419 -3.08 29.20 -13.66
N SER A 420 -3.07 29.83 -12.48
CA SER A 420 -3.23 29.14 -11.19
C SER A 420 -4.56 28.39 -11.10
N ARG A 421 -5.65 28.96 -11.62
CA ARG A 421 -6.97 28.30 -11.71
C ARG A 421 -6.92 27.08 -12.62
N ILE A 422 -6.32 27.24 -13.81
CA ILE A 422 -6.17 26.14 -14.78
C ILE A 422 -5.32 25.02 -14.18
N ASN A 423 -4.20 25.34 -13.54
CA ASN A 423 -3.36 24.35 -12.87
C ASN A 423 -4.13 23.55 -11.80
N MET A 424 -4.92 24.22 -10.97
CA MET A 424 -5.76 23.55 -9.97
C MET A 424 -6.79 22.62 -10.65
N ILE A 425 -7.47 23.08 -11.72
CA ILE A 425 -8.40 22.22 -12.48
C ILE A 425 -7.68 20.98 -13.01
N VAL A 426 -6.54 21.16 -13.67
CA VAL A 426 -5.81 20.03 -14.29
C VAL A 426 -5.40 19.01 -13.23
N ILE A 427 -4.91 19.45 -12.06
CA ILE A 427 -4.53 18.55 -10.96
C ILE A 427 -5.75 17.78 -10.44
N LEU A 428 -6.86 18.48 -10.15
CA LEU A 428 -8.07 17.84 -9.63
C LEU A 428 -8.74 16.94 -10.68
N ALA A 429 -8.78 17.36 -11.95
CA ALA A 429 -9.31 16.55 -13.04
C ALA A 429 -8.49 15.29 -13.28
N THR A 430 -7.15 15.38 -13.25
CA THR A 430 -6.25 14.22 -13.35
C THR A 430 -6.51 13.24 -12.21
N LEU A 431 -6.64 13.74 -10.99
CA LEU A 431 -6.95 12.92 -9.82
C LEU A 431 -8.31 12.22 -9.98
N LEU A 432 -9.38 12.96 -10.29
CA LEU A 432 -10.72 12.41 -10.46
C LEU A 432 -10.80 11.45 -11.64
N LEU A 433 -10.12 11.75 -12.75
CA LEU A 433 -10.04 10.84 -13.88
C LEU A 433 -9.39 9.50 -13.47
N SER A 434 -8.31 9.55 -12.67
CA SER A 434 -7.68 8.32 -12.17
C SER A 434 -8.58 7.52 -11.23
N VAL A 435 -9.47 8.18 -10.48
CA VAL A 435 -10.47 7.53 -9.63
C VAL A 435 -11.56 6.87 -10.47
N PHE A 436 -12.21 7.63 -11.36
CA PHE A 436 -13.35 7.14 -12.11
C PHE A 436 -13.00 6.33 -13.37
N SER A 437 -11.72 6.18 -13.71
CA SER A 437 -11.26 5.19 -14.67
C SER A 437 -11.38 3.75 -14.12
N VAL A 438 -11.40 3.59 -12.81
CA VAL A 438 -11.59 2.30 -12.15
C VAL A 438 -13.10 2.00 -12.04
N PRO A 439 -13.60 0.85 -12.58
CA PRO A 439 -15.02 0.50 -12.50
C PRO A 439 -15.54 0.40 -11.07
N GLU A 440 -14.71 -0.05 -10.16
CA GLU A 440 -15.04 -0.28 -8.75
C GLU A 440 -14.57 0.88 -7.84
N ALA A 441 -14.71 2.12 -8.31
CA ALA A 441 -14.37 3.34 -7.56
C ALA A 441 -15.15 3.50 -6.22
N TRP A 442 -16.21 2.72 -6.03
CA TRP A 442 -16.97 2.66 -4.78
C TRP A 442 -16.19 2.05 -3.61
N TRP A 443 -15.15 1.24 -3.89
CA TRP A 443 -14.31 0.60 -2.88
C TRP A 443 -12.99 1.38 -2.73
N ALA A 444 -12.81 2.00 -1.56
CA ALA A 444 -11.69 2.91 -1.30
C ALA A 444 -10.30 2.33 -1.59
N ARG A 445 -10.09 1.02 -1.38
CA ARG A 445 -8.81 0.36 -1.67
C ARG A 445 -8.43 0.38 -3.15
N PHE A 446 -9.39 0.44 -4.06
CA PHE A 446 -9.11 0.51 -5.50
C PHE A 446 -8.85 1.94 -5.99
N VAL A 447 -9.21 2.94 -5.20
CA VAL A 447 -9.06 4.36 -5.55
C VAL A 447 -8.48 5.17 -4.37
N PRO A 448 -7.39 4.69 -3.72
CA PRO A 448 -6.89 5.29 -2.50
C PRO A 448 -6.41 6.74 -2.70
N GLN A 449 -6.05 7.12 -3.93
CA GLN A 449 -5.67 8.49 -4.28
C GLN A 449 -6.81 9.52 -4.10
N LEU A 450 -8.08 9.10 -3.99
CA LEU A 450 -9.20 10.00 -3.71
C LEU A 450 -9.02 10.74 -2.37
N TRP A 451 -8.29 10.17 -1.43
CA TRP A 451 -7.92 10.81 -0.17
C TRP A 451 -7.24 12.16 -0.35
N LEU A 452 -6.52 12.34 -1.44
CA LEU A 452 -5.77 13.56 -1.74
C LEU A 452 -6.68 14.73 -2.17
N PHE A 453 -7.91 14.45 -2.60
CA PHE A 453 -8.83 15.47 -3.13
C PHE A 453 -9.08 16.62 -2.14
N PRO A 454 -9.59 16.39 -0.91
CA PRO A 454 -9.80 17.46 0.05
C PRO A 454 -8.48 18.11 0.52
N LEU A 455 -7.38 17.36 0.55
CA LEU A 455 -6.08 17.87 0.97
C LEU A 455 -5.46 18.82 -0.07
N ILE A 456 -5.59 18.52 -1.36
CA ILE A 456 -5.13 19.39 -2.43
C ILE A 456 -5.89 20.73 -2.39
N ILE A 457 -7.20 20.70 -2.21
CA ILE A 457 -8.02 21.90 -2.09
C ILE A 457 -7.62 22.71 -0.84
N ALA A 458 -7.44 22.04 0.30
CA ALA A 458 -6.97 22.67 1.52
C ALA A 458 -5.58 23.31 1.35
N TYR A 459 -4.67 22.67 0.62
CA TYR A 459 -3.35 23.23 0.31
C TYR A 459 -3.44 24.48 -0.57
N PHE A 460 -4.23 24.45 -1.64
CA PHE A 460 -4.48 25.63 -2.48
C PHE A 460 -5.15 26.77 -1.72
N SER A 461 -5.89 26.47 -0.64
CA SER A 461 -6.54 27.46 0.21
C SER A 461 -5.64 28.14 1.23
N GLU A 462 -4.39 27.74 1.36
CA GLU A 462 -3.48 28.31 2.39
C GLU A 462 -3.29 29.85 2.30
N PRO A 463 -3.28 30.48 1.12
CA PRO A 463 -3.28 31.94 1.02
C PRO A 463 -4.57 32.59 1.56
N GLU A 464 -5.67 31.84 1.65
CA GLU A 464 -6.96 32.32 2.16
C GLU A 464 -6.90 32.51 3.67
N GLN A 465 -6.93 33.77 4.12
CA GLN A 465 -6.76 34.13 5.51
C GLN A 465 -8.06 34.61 6.20
N THR A 466 -9.21 34.56 5.49
CA THR A 466 -10.51 34.88 6.12
C THR A 466 -10.84 33.87 7.22
N ARG A 467 -11.65 34.34 8.18
CA ARG A 467 -12.11 33.48 9.29
C ARG A 467 -12.83 32.23 8.79
N SER A 468 -13.74 32.38 7.82
CA SER A 468 -14.45 31.23 7.19
C SER A 468 -13.52 30.29 6.49
N GLY A 469 -12.56 30.75 5.69
CA GLY A 469 -11.59 29.89 5.00
C GLY A 469 -10.71 29.10 5.98
N LYS A 470 -10.27 29.73 7.07
CA LYS A 470 -9.50 29.05 8.14
C LYS A 470 -10.34 27.97 8.85
N TRP A 471 -11.62 28.26 9.15
CA TRP A 471 -12.51 27.29 9.78
C TRP A 471 -12.80 26.08 8.88
N LEU A 472 -13.13 26.30 7.60
CA LEU A 472 -13.38 25.22 6.64
C LEU A 472 -12.13 24.34 6.46
N ARG A 473 -10.95 24.94 6.31
CA ARG A 473 -9.68 24.21 6.24
C ARG A 473 -9.40 23.42 7.51
N GLY A 474 -9.65 24.04 8.68
CA GLY A 474 -9.54 23.35 9.97
C GLY A 474 -10.48 22.14 10.08
N ALA A 475 -11.73 22.29 9.65
CA ALA A 475 -12.71 21.21 9.63
C ALA A 475 -12.26 20.04 8.74
N ILE A 476 -11.68 20.30 7.56
CA ILE A 476 -11.10 19.27 6.69
C ILE A 476 -9.97 18.53 7.43
N TYR A 477 -9.00 19.27 7.99
CA TYR A 477 -7.86 18.67 8.68
C TYR A 477 -8.27 17.83 9.88
N VAL A 478 -9.21 18.30 10.70
CA VAL A 478 -9.73 17.56 11.87
C VAL A 478 -10.46 16.30 11.42
N SER A 479 -11.32 16.38 10.41
CA SER A 479 -12.06 15.22 9.89
C SER A 479 -11.13 14.14 9.36
N LEU A 480 -10.09 14.53 8.61
CA LEU A 480 -9.10 13.58 8.09
C LEU A 480 -8.24 12.99 9.21
N ALA A 481 -7.82 13.81 10.19
CA ALA A 481 -7.08 13.32 11.36
C ALA A 481 -7.89 12.31 12.17
N LEU A 482 -9.18 12.54 12.38
CA LEU A 482 -10.08 11.59 13.05
C LEU A 482 -10.17 10.27 12.29
N ASN A 483 -10.27 10.28 10.95
CA ASN A 483 -10.27 9.07 10.15
C ASN A 483 -8.93 8.32 10.26
N ILE A 484 -7.79 9.02 10.29
CA ILE A 484 -6.47 8.41 10.53
C ILE A 484 -6.43 7.76 11.92
N CYS A 485 -6.86 8.47 12.97
CA CYS A 485 -6.92 7.92 14.32
C CYS A 485 -7.78 6.65 14.41
N LEU A 486 -8.92 6.63 13.73
CA LEU A 486 -9.78 5.44 13.66
C LEU A 486 -9.08 4.28 12.92
N SER A 487 -8.42 4.55 11.80
CA SER A 487 -7.69 3.51 11.06
C SER A 487 -6.51 2.92 11.85
N LEU A 488 -5.85 3.72 12.70
CA LEU A 488 -4.77 3.24 13.58
C LEU A 488 -5.22 2.20 14.60
N LEU A 489 -6.53 2.06 14.87
CA LEU A 489 -7.06 0.98 15.71
C LEU A 489 -6.79 -0.42 15.12
N ILE A 490 -6.41 -0.52 13.85
CA ILE A 490 -5.97 -1.77 13.23
C ILE A 490 -4.75 -2.38 13.95
N ILE A 491 -3.85 -1.55 14.48
CA ILE A 491 -2.60 -2.01 15.11
C ILE A 491 -2.90 -2.82 16.39
N PRO A 492 -3.57 -2.28 17.44
CA PRO A 492 -3.90 -3.06 18.62
C PRO A 492 -4.84 -4.23 18.32
N TRP A 493 -5.73 -4.09 17.34
CA TRP A 493 -6.61 -5.19 16.92
C TRP A 493 -5.83 -6.36 16.32
N ASN A 494 -4.86 -6.10 15.44
CA ASN A 494 -4.00 -7.15 14.89
C ASN A 494 -2.99 -7.69 15.90
N ALA A 495 -2.52 -6.90 16.86
CA ALA A 495 -1.72 -7.41 17.97
C ALA A 495 -2.49 -8.48 18.76
N TYR A 496 -3.77 -8.22 19.04
CA TYR A 496 -4.65 -9.22 19.68
C TYR A 496 -4.81 -10.48 18.83
N LYS A 497 -5.10 -10.33 17.52
CA LYS A 497 -5.21 -11.48 16.61
C LYS A 497 -3.91 -12.26 16.49
N THR A 498 -2.79 -11.57 16.40
CA THR A 498 -1.45 -12.18 16.36
C THR A 498 -1.18 -13.00 17.62
N ALA A 499 -1.54 -12.47 18.78
CA ALA A 499 -1.40 -13.22 20.04
C ALA A 499 -2.24 -14.50 20.05
N GLN A 500 -3.43 -14.49 19.47
CA GLN A 500 -4.27 -15.69 19.32
C GLN A 500 -3.62 -16.73 18.41
N VAL A 501 -3.09 -16.31 17.23
CA VAL A 501 -2.40 -17.21 16.30
C VAL A 501 -1.14 -17.79 16.97
N HIS A 502 -0.33 -16.96 17.63
CA HIS A 502 0.85 -17.44 18.37
C HIS A 502 0.50 -18.49 19.42
N TYR A 503 -0.57 -18.25 20.18
CA TYR A 503 -1.02 -19.21 21.19
C TYR A 503 -1.43 -20.53 20.56
N GLN A 504 -2.22 -20.49 19.48
CA GLN A 504 -2.63 -21.70 18.76
C GLN A 504 -1.41 -22.47 18.20
N MET A 505 -0.46 -21.78 17.57
CA MET A 505 0.76 -22.40 17.09
C MET A 505 1.59 -23.04 18.23
N ALA A 506 1.68 -22.37 19.38
CA ALA A 506 2.37 -22.92 20.55
C ALA A 506 1.70 -24.19 21.10
N VAL A 507 0.36 -24.20 21.14
CA VAL A 507 -0.45 -25.36 21.56
C VAL A 507 -0.23 -26.54 20.62
N LEU A 508 -0.31 -26.31 19.29
CA LEU A 508 -0.11 -27.36 18.30
C LEU A 508 1.33 -27.88 18.28
N LYS A 509 2.32 -27.01 18.47
CA LYS A 509 3.73 -27.41 18.60
C LYS A 509 3.98 -28.28 19.83
N ALA A 510 3.34 -27.96 20.95
CA ALA A 510 3.53 -28.70 22.21
C ALA A 510 3.01 -30.13 22.14
N SER A 511 2.09 -30.46 21.25
CA SER A 511 1.59 -31.83 21.05
C SER A 511 2.62 -32.79 20.50
N ASN A 512 3.63 -32.29 19.77
CA ASN A 512 4.62 -33.08 19.00
C ASN A 512 4.00 -34.04 17.97
N ASP A 513 2.70 -33.90 17.67
CA ASP A 513 2.01 -34.73 16.69
C ASP A 513 2.14 -34.16 15.27
N THR A 514 2.01 -35.04 14.26
CA THR A 514 1.77 -34.59 12.89
C THR A 514 0.30 -34.14 12.77
N ILE A 515 0.09 -32.86 12.43
CA ILE A 515 -1.23 -32.25 12.38
C ILE A 515 -1.87 -32.52 11.01
N ASN A 516 -2.99 -33.23 10.98
CA ASN A 516 -3.81 -33.38 9.78
C ASN A 516 -4.53 -32.06 9.50
N MET A 517 -4.43 -31.55 8.26
CA MET A 517 -4.94 -30.25 7.87
C MET A 517 -5.67 -30.26 6.54
N GLU A 518 -6.71 -29.45 6.44
CA GLU A 518 -7.40 -29.08 5.20
C GLU A 518 -7.22 -27.57 4.97
N MET A 519 -6.48 -27.20 3.92
CA MET A 519 -6.05 -25.80 3.72
C MET A 519 -7.15 -24.89 3.19
N SER A 520 -8.18 -25.41 2.50
CA SER A 520 -9.25 -24.63 1.88
C SER A 520 -8.71 -23.48 0.99
N TYR A 521 -9.16 -22.25 1.17
CA TYR A 521 -8.66 -21.09 0.40
C TYR A 521 -7.28 -20.56 0.85
N PHE A 522 -6.85 -20.88 2.08
CA PHE A 522 -5.69 -20.24 2.72
C PHE A 522 -4.47 -21.17 2.79
N HIS A 523 -4.06 -21.68 1.64
CA HIS A 523 -2.91 -22.59 1.52
C HIS A 523 -1.60 -22.03 2.10
N SER A 524 -1.42 -20.71 2.06
CA SER A 524 -0.21 -20.06 2.59
C SER A 524 0.00 -20.29 4.10
N ASN A 525 -1.03 -20.67 4.85
CA ASN A 525 -0.88 -20.93 6.28
C ASN A 525 0.10 -22.08 6.59
N ARG A 526 0.29 -23.04 5.65
CA ARG A 526 1.28 -24.12 5.81
C ARG A 526 2.69 -23.58 6.09
N VAL A 527 3.04 -22.40 5.55
CA VAL A 527 4.36 -21.79 5.78
C VAL A 527 4.57 -21.50 7.25
N ARG A 528 3.53 -21.02 7.95
CA ARG A 528 3.59 -20.75 9.40
C ARG A 528 3.83 -22.02 10.21
N PHE A 529 3.23 -23.15 9.82
CA PHE A 529 3.48 -24.44 10.46
C PHE A 529 4.93 -24.88 10.26
N TYR A 530 5.45 -24.78 9.03
CA TYR A 530 6.85 -25.10 8.74
C TYR A 530 7.83 -24.22 9.52
N GLU A 531 7.59 -22.91 9.57
CA GLU A 531 8.43 -21.97 10.33
C GLU A 531 8.41 -22.18 11.85
N ASN A 532 7.35 -22.78 12.37
CA ASN A 532 7.22 -23.16 13.77
C ASN A 532 7.67 -24.60 14.06
N ASN A 533 8.17 -25.33 13.03
CA ASN A 533 8.54 -26.73 13.13
C ASN A 533 7.38 -27.64 13.57
N ILE A 534 6.18 -27.37 13.08
CA ILE A 534 5.00 -28.20 13.30
C ILE A 534 4.80 -29.08 12.05
N PRO A 535 4.97 -30.39 12.15
CA PRO A 535 4.76 -31.28 11.01
C PRO A 535 3.27 -31.33 10.64
N ILE A 536 2.97 -31.19 9.35
CA ILE A 536 1.61 -31.22 8.84
C ILE A 536 1.44 -32.29 7.77
N ARG A 537 0.20 -32.82 7.65
CA ARG A 537 -0.24 -33.67 6.56
C ARG A 537 -1.51 -33.05 5.96
N GLU A 538 -1.43 -32.62 4.71
CA GLU A 538 -2.58 -32.07 3.99
C GLU A 538 -3.51 -33.19 3.53
N GLN A 539 -4.73 -33.19 4.00
CA GLN A 539 -5.79 -34.14 3.63
C GLN A 539 -7.16 -33.55 3.95
N HIS A 540 -8.20 -34.14 3.37
CA HIS A 540 -9.58 -33.84 3.80
C HIS A 540 -9.81 -34.35 5.21
N ILE A 541 -10.44 -33.55 6.06
CA ILE A 541 -10.66 -33.87 7.47
C ILE A 541 -12.12 -33.61 7.86
N ASP A 542 -12.71 -34.64 8.50
CA ASP A 542 -14.06 -34.60 9.07
C ASP A 542 -14.06 -35.17 10.48
N GLY A 543 -15.03 -34.76 11.30
CA GLY A 543 -15.26 -35.34 12.61
C GLY A 543 -15.26 -34.34 13.78
N PRO A 544 -15.52 -34.82 15.00
CA PRO A 544 -15.77 -33.96 16.17
C PRO A 544 -14.52 -33.24 16.72
N ARG A 545 -13.32 -33.63 16.28
CA ARG A 545 -12.05 -33.01 16.70
C ARG A 545 -11.50 -31.99 15.71
N VAL A 546 -12.29 -31.65 14.68
CA VAL A 546 -11.91 -30.63 13.70
C VAL A 546 -12.09 -29.24 14.27
N ASP A 547 -11.03 -28.43 14.22
CA ASP A 547 -11.04 -27.02 14.59
C ASP A 547 -10.47 -26.16 13.44
N SER A 548 -10.62 -24.85 13.55
CA SER A 548 -10.16 -23.92 12.53
C SER A 548 -8.85 -23.24 12.94
N VAL A 549 -7.95 -23.05 11.99
CA VAL A 549 -6.83 -22.13 12.18
C VAL A 549 -7.42 -20.74 12.42
N ILE A 550 -7.04 -20.12 13.53
CA ILE A 550 -7.59 -18.84 13.97
C ILE A 550 -7.37 -17.77 12.90
N HIS A 551 -8.45 -17.04 12.59
CA HIS A 551 -8.50 -16.01 11.53
C HIS A 551 -8.22 -16.55 10.11
N SER A 552 -8.56 -17.80 9.86
CA SER A 552 -8.37 -18.49 8.59
C SER A 552 -9.58 -19.35 8.24
N SER A 553 -9.65 -19.85 7.00
CA SER A 553 -10.57 -20.89 6.58
C SER A 553 -9.97 -22.29 6.62
N SER A 554 -8.66 -22.38 6.86
CA SER A 554 -7.97 -23.66 7.02
C SER A 554 -8.44 -24.38 8.28
N LYS A 555 -8.59 -25.69 8.21
CA LYS A 555 -9.02 -26.54 9.33
C LYS A 555 -7.90 -27.50 9.70
N PHE A 556 -7.91 -27.98 10.93
CA PHE A 556 -7.00 -29.01 11.40
C PHE A 556 -7.69 -29.96 12.38
N GLU A 557 -7.16 -31.16 12.51
CA GLU A 557 -7.60 -32.12 13.51
C GLU A 557 -6.85 -31.86 14.82
N MET A 558 -7.59 -31.63 15.92
CA MET A 558 -7.01 -31.41 17.26
C MET A 558 -6.24 -32.65 17.72
N PRO A 559 -4.98 -32.50 18.13
CA PRO A 559 -4.20 -33.58 18.74
C PRO A 559 -4.91 -34.20 19.96
N LYS A 560 -4.62 -35.49 20.23
CA LYS A 560 -5.23 -36.18 21.37
C LYS A 560 -4.67 -35.72 22.71
N ASN A 561 -3.35 -35.50 22.75
CA ASN A 561 -2.63 -35.14 23.96
C ASN A 561 -1.95 -33.78 23.77
N ILE A 562 -2.44 -32.77 24.46
CA ILE A 562 -1.88 -31.42 24.40
C ILE A 562 -1.38 -31.07 25.82
N PRO A 563 -0.06 -30.91 25.99
CA PRO A 563 0.46 -30.41 27.25
C PRO A 563 -0.04 -28.99 27.56
N PRO A 564 -0.12 -28.61 28.83
CA PRO A 564 -0.50 -27.24 29.22
C PRO A 564 0.48 -26.22 28.57
N VAL A 565 -0.07 -25.24 27.87
CA VAL A 565 0.70 -24.13 27.29
C VAL A 565 0.28 -22.83 27.94
N GLU A 566 1.25 -22.04 28.35
CA GLU A 566 0.98 -20.76 29.00
C GLU A 566 0.38 -19.77 28.00
N MET A 567 -0.79 -19.24 28.37
CA MET A 567 -1.46 -18.23 27.53
C MET A 567 -0.71 -16.90 27.58
N PRO A 568 -0.45 -16.24 26.43
CA PRO A 568 0.19 -14.94 26.36
C PRO A 568 -0.48 -13.89 27.27
N LEU A 569 0.32 -13.02 27.87
CA LEU A 569 -0.14 -12.01 28.84
C LEU A 569 -1.29 -11.15 28.29
N LEU A 570 -1.16 -10.71 27.04
CA LEU A 570 -2.19 -9.92 26.37
C LEU A 570 -3.55 -10.64 26.31
N LEU A 571 -3.56 -11.93 26.00
CA LEU A 571 -4.79 -12.72 25.95
C LEU A 571 -5.38 -12.93 27.35
N ARG A 572 -4.53 -13.17 28.35
CA ARG A 572 -4.96 -13.28 29.77
C ARG A 572 -5.65 -11.99 30.23
N TRP A 573 -5.08 -10.83 29.94
CA TRP A 573 -5.65 -9.53 30.30
C TRP A 573 -6.98 -9.27 29.59
N ILE A 574 -7.06 -9.55 28.29
CA ILE A 574 -8.30 -9.35 27.53
C ILE A 574 -9.41 -10.30 28.02
N ASN A 575 -9.09 -11.57 28.32
CA ASN A 575 -10.05 -12.53 28.84
C ASN A 575 -10.52 -12.13 30.26
N ALA A 576 -9.62 -11.68 31.12
CA ALA A 576 -9.99 -11.15 32.43
C ALA A 576 -10.90 -9.91 32.33
N ALA A 577 -10.62 -9.01 31.40
CA ALA A 577 -11.48 -7.85 31.12
C ALA A 577 -12.87 -8.28 30.61
N LYS A 578 -12.94 -9.22 29.65
CA LYS A 578 -14.22 -9.76 29.14
C LYS A 578 -15.05 -10.38 30.26
N ASN A 579 -14.44 -11.18 31.14
CA ASN A 579 -15.14 -11.79 32.27
C ASN A 579 -15.63 -10.74 33.28
N LYS A 580 -14.86 -9.66 33.49
CA LYS A 580 -15.25 -8.57 34.42
C LYS A 580 -16.38 -7.69 33.87
N PHE A 581 -16.39 -7.43 32.56
CA PHE A 581 -17.34 -6.50 31.91
C PHE A 581 -18.42 -7.22 31.10
N GLY A 582 -18.26 -8.51 30.77
CA GLY A 582 -19.21 -9.33 30.00
C GLY A 582 -20.23 -10.08 30.87
N GLY A 583 -20.11 -10.03 32.17
CA GLY A 583 -20.99 -10.73 33.14
C GLY A 583 -22.36 -10.07 33.40
N LYS A 584 -22.82 -9.20 32.52
CA LYS A 584 -24.18 -8.64 32.53
C LYS A 584 -24.80 -8.75 31.13
N LYS A 585 -25.24 -9.91 30.76
CA LYS A 585 -26.29 -10.13 29.75
C LYS A 585 -27.28 -11.14 30.30
#